data_b8e1c1c768024d5977d786b74441cc25
#
_entry.id   b8e1c1c768024d5977d786b74441cc25
#
_cell.length_a   1.000
_cell.length_b   1.000
_cell.length_c   1.000
_cell.angle_alpha   90.00
_cell.angle_beta   90.00
_cell.angle_gamma   90.00
#
_symmetry.space_group_name_H-M   'P 1'
#
loop_
_entity.id
_entity.type
_entity.pdbx_description
1 polymer ?
#
loop_
_entity_poly.entity_id
_entity_poly.type
_entity_poly.pdbx_seq_one_letter_code
_entity_poly.pdbx_strand_id
1 'polypeptide(L)'
;MSERLKIAVSACFFHADAARPIFTGKTLQYIEQSVAHWVAASGDALPVMVPSPLGDTSRGRVGFDDYAAWLDGLVLMGGSDMWPGHYGEEPLKPQWTGDRVRDEYETALARAFIARGKPVFGVCRGLQVLNVAFGGSLLQDIGTLKPASLAHRSAERYDQHFHAVDLVPGTRLAQLYPGRSRFTVNSVHHQGINRLATDFVVEAVCPDDEVVEAVRWRGPSFVAAVQWHPEFHKPAEQGVIDDAPILQDFLDAAQAARQVPA
;
A
#
# COMPACT_ATOMS: atom_id res chain seq x y z
N MET A 1 -13.89 21.19 -18.38
CA MET A 1 -12.91 20.28 -17.80
C MET A 1 -13.62 19.54 -16.68
N SER A 2 -13.60 18.20 -16.66
CA SER A 2 -14.13 17.43 -15.51
C SER A 2 -13.33 17.79 -14.25
N GLU A 3 -13.99 17.83 -13.11
CA GLU A 3 -13.29 18.05 -11.84
C GLU A 3 -12.37 16.87 -11.57
N ARG A 4 -11.08 17.15 -11.26
CA ARG A 4 -10.09 16.12 -10.94
C ARG A 4 -10.53 15.27 -9.76
N LEU A 5 -10.13 13.99 -9.77
CA LEU A 5 -10.32 13.09 -8.64
C LEU A 5 -9.49 13.56 -7.43
N LYS A 6 -10.04 13.48 -6.25
CA LYS A 6 -9.37 13.78 -4.98
C LYS A 6 -8.97 12.45 -4.34
N ILE A 7 -7.71 12.08 -4.48
CA ILE A 7 -7.19 10.79 -3.99
C ILE A 7 -6.51 10.98 -2.65
N ALA A 8 -7.07 10.34 -1.62
CA ALA A 8 -6.45 10.26 -0.31
C ALA A 8 -5.11 9.52 -0.42
N VAL A 9 -4.11 10.00 0.29
CA VAL A 9 -2.84 9.28 0.52
C VAL A 9 -2.65 9.16 2.03
N SER A 10 -2.40 7.95 2.53
CA SER A 10 -2.12 7.74 3.94
C SER A 10 -0.81 8.40 4.34
N ALA A 11 -0.70 8.83 5.61
CA ALA A 11 0.50 9.49 6.11
C ALA A 11 1.46 8.49 6.78
N CYS A 12 2.76 8.75 6.64
CA CYS A 12 3.79 8.23 7.53
C CYS A 12 3.89 9.08 8.80
N PHE A 13 4.49 8.50 9.84
CA PHE A 13 4.63 9.14 11.14
C PHE A 13 6.11 9.29 11.51
N PHE A 14 6.51 10.49 11.92
CA PHE A 14 7.64 10.71 12.78
C PHE A 14 7.11 10.93 14.20
N HIS A 15 7.14 9.87 14.99
CA HIS A 15 6.70 9.93 16.39
C HIS A 15 7.56 10.89 17.21
N ALA A 16 7.02 11.35 18.35
CA ALA A 16 7.78 12.15 19.30
C ALA A 16 9.06 11.42 19.71
N ASP A 17 10.20 12.11 19.65
CA ASP A 17 11.51 11.55 19.96
C ASP A 17 12.36 12.62 20.64
N ALA A 18 12.75 12.37 21.89
CA ALA A 18 13.56 13.27 22.69
C ALA A 18 14.99 13.48 22.12
N ALA A 19 15.47 12.54 21.30
CA ALA A 19 16.79 12.65 20.67
C ALA A 19 16.82 13.59 19.45
N ARG A 20 15.65 13.99 18.91
CA ARG A 20 15.61 14.93 17.78
C ARG A 20 16.03 16.33 18.21
N PRO A 21 16.77 17.07 17.34
CA PRO A 21 17.21 18.42 17.65
C PRO A 21 16.05 19.44 17.72
N ILE A 22 14.94 19.18 17.01
CA ILE A 22 13.72 20.00 17.00
C ILE A 22 12.49 19.09 16.98
N PHE A 23 11.32 19.62 17.37
CA PHE A 23 10.05 18.87 17.44
C PHE A 23 10.12 17.62 18.33
N THR A 24 10.92 17.66 19.39
CA THR A 24 11.18 16.53 20.29
C THR A 24 9.92 15.90 20.88
N GLY A 25 8.94 16.72 21.29
CA GLY A 25 7.66 16.26 21.83
C GLY A 25 6.50 16.27 20.84
N LYS A 26 6.75 16.28 19.54
CA LYS A 26 5.71 16.35 18.50
C LYS A 26 5.77 15.16 17.57
N THR A 27 4.61 14.55 17.31
CA THR A 27 4.44 13.63 16.18
C THR A 27 4.19 14.46 14.92
N LEU A 28 4.97 14.19 13.87
CA LEU A 28 4.80 14.78 12.54
C LEU A 28 4.22 13.73 11.61
N GLN A 29 3.39 14.16 10.67
CA GLN A 29 2.86 13.33 9.61
C GLN A 29 3.35 13.85 8.26
N TYR A 30 3.67 12.94 7.33
CA TYR A 30 4.19 13.30 6.02
C TYR A 30 3.78 12.25 4.98
N ILE A 31 3.84 12.63 3.70
CA ILE A 31 3.79 11.72 2.56
C ILE A 31 5.12 11.79 1.82
N GLU A 32 5.52 10.70 1.20
CA GLU A 32 6.66 10.68 0.31
C GLU A 32 6.30 11.36 -1.02
N GLN A 33 7.20 12.21 -1.52
CA GLN A 33 6.95 13.01 -2.71
C GLN A 33 6.69 12.14 -3.95
N SER A 34 7.40 11.01 -4.09
CA SER A 34 7.23 10.06 -5.20
C SER A 34 5.82 9.51 -5.29
N VAL A 35 5.19 9.16 -4.17
CA VAL A 35 3.79 8.69 -4.13
C VAL A 35 2.83 9.78 -4.62
N ALA A 36 3.03 11.03 -4.17
CA ALA A 36 2.21 12.14 -4.63
C ALA A 36 2.38 12.38 -6.15
N HIS A 37 3.60 12.28 -6.65
CA HIS A 37 3.89 12.42 -8.09
C HIS A 37 3.28 11.27 -8.89
N TRP A 38 3.36 10.03 -8.40
CA TRP A 38 2.77 8.87 -9.07
C TRP A 38 1.24 9.01 -9.17
N VAL A 39 0.55 9.35 -8.08
CA VAL A 39 -0.90 9.58 -8.09
C VAL A 39 -1.29 10.69 -9.07
N ALA A 40 -0.48 11.75 -9.17
CA ALA A 40 -0.75 12.88 -10.07
C ALA A 40 -0.30 12.65 -11.53
N ALA A 41 0.35 11.52 -11.84
CA ALA A 41 1.01 11.30 -13.14
C ALA A 41 0.03 11.33 -14.33
N SER A 42 -1.22 10.90 -14.13
CA SER A 42 -2.26 10.97 -15.17
C SER A 42 -2.73 12.41 -15.51
N GLY A 43 -2.50 13.37 -14.61
CA GLY A 43 -3.07 14.73 -14.68
C GLY A 43 -4.53 14.83 -14.22
N ASP A 44 -5.21 13.71 -13.94
CA ASP A 44 -6.64 13.66 -13.61
C ASP A 44 -6.91 13.52 -12.10
N ALA A 45 -5.87 13.33 -11.29
CA ALA A 45 -5.97 13.14 -9.86
C ALA A 45 -5.16 14.19 -9.07
N LEU A 46 -5.69 14.57 -7.90
CA LEU A 46 -5.05 15.42 -6.90
C LEU A 46 -4.75 14.56 -5.66
N PRO A 47 -3.48 14.30 -5.31
CA PRO A 47 -3.13 13.62 -4.07
C PRO A 47 -3.40 14.52 -2.86
N VAL A 48 -4.10 14.00 -1.86
CA VAL A 48 -4.45 14.69 -0.62
C VAL A 48 -4.00 13.86 0.57
N MET A 49 -3.02 14.33 1.33
CA MET A 49 -2.64 13.66 2.56
C MET A 49 -3.79 13.71 3.57
N VAL A 50 -4.16 12.56 4.14
CA VAL A 50 -5.16 12.48 5.19
C VAL A 50 -4.45 12.47 6.54
N PRO A 51 -4.59 13.50 7.39
CA PRO A 51 -4.04 13.46 8.74
C PRO A 51 -4.81 12.48 9.61
N SER A 52 -4.11 11.86 10.58
CA SER A 52 -4.77 11.01 11.56
C SER A 52 -5.64 11.87 12.50
N PRO A 53 -6.92 11.54 12.66
CA PRO A 53 -7.76 12.16 13.70
C PRO A 53 -7.52 11.56 15.09
N LEU A 54 -6.63 10.58 15.22
CA LEU A 54 -6.31 9.87 16.46
C LEU A 54 -5.16 10.56 17.21
N GLY A 55 -5.01 10.22 18.49
CA GLY A 55 -3.91 10.66 19.36
C GLY A 55 -4.30 11.75 20.33
N ASP A 56 -3.41 12.03 21.29
CA ASP A 56 -3.66 12.91 22.45
C ASP A 56 -3.90 14.38 22.09
N THR A 57 -3.50 14.80 20.90
CA THR A 57 -3.73 16.17 20.39
C THR A 57 -5.01 16.28 19.57
N SER A 58 -5.76 15.19 19.40
CA SER A 58 -7.01 15.18 18.65
C SER A 58 -8.03 16.14 19.28
N ARG A 59 -8.71 16.92 18.44
CA ARG A 59 -9.74 17.88 18.86
C ARG A 59 -10.85 17.92 17.82
N GLY A 60 -12.06 18.09 18.31
CA GLY A 60 -13.23 18.17 17.43
C GLY A 60 -13.82 16.81 17.06
N ARG A 61 -14.61 16.78 15.99
CA ARG A 61 -15.40 15.60 15.60
C ARG A 61 -15.08 15.07 14.20
N VAL A 62 -14.06 15.62 13.53
CA VAL A 62 -13.65 15.15 12.21
C VAL A 62 -13.03 13.77 12.37
N GLY A 63 -13.55 12.79 11.61
CA GLY A 63 -13.11 11.40 11.61
C GLY A 63 -12.77 10.89 10.23
N PHE A 64 -12.46 9.62 10.13
CA PHE A 64 -12.13 8.98 8.84
C PHE A 64 -13.31 8.98 7.88
N ASP A 65 -14.55 8.89 8.40
CA ASP A 65 -15.76 8.93 7.58
C ASP A 65 -15.95 10.26 6.86
N ASP A 66 -15.53 11.38 7.45
CA ASP A 66 -15.59 12.69 6.82
C ASP A 66 -14.65 12.76 5.60
N TYR A 67 -13.41 12.23 5.77
CA TYR A 67 -12.46 12.13 4.66
C TYR A 67 -12.95 11.17 3.58
N ALA A 68 -13.46 10.01 3.97
CA ALA A 68 -13.99 9.03 3.03
C ALA A 68 -15.25 9.55 2.31
N ALA A 69 -16.03 10.43 2.91
CA ALA A 69 -17.15 11.10 2.24
C ALA A 69 -16.68 12.10 1.18
N TRP A 70 -15.61 12.84 1.47
CA TRP A 70 -15.12 13.94 0.63
C TRP A 70 -14.19 13.51 -0.50
N LEU A 71 -13.36 12.47 -0.29
CA LEU A 71 -12.33 12.00 -1.21
C LEU A 71 -12.85 10.85 -2.08
N ASP A 72 -12.29 10.65 -3.26
CA ASP A 72 -12.81 9.73 -4.28
C ASP A 72 -12.17 8.34 -4.24
N GLY A 73 -10.99 8.19 -3.64
CA GLY A 73 -10.26 6.93 -3.47
C GLY A 73 -9.12 7.09 -2.48
N LEU A 74 -8.49 5.98 -2.09
CA LEU A 74 -7.40 5.94 -1.10
C LEU A 74 -6.20 5.15 -1.63
N VAL A 75 -5.01 5.72 -1.48
CA VAL A 75 -3.72 5.03 -1.60
C VAL A 75 -3.09 4.87 -0.21
N LEU A 76 -2.84 3.63 0.19
CA LEU A 76 -2.02 3.29 1.36
C LEU A 76 -0.56 3.18 0.90
N MET A 77 0.31 4.03 1.42
CA MET A 77 1.70 4.08 0.99
C MET A 77 2.62 3.11 1.74
N GLY A 78 3.81 2.87 1.20
CA GLY A 78 4.89 2.09 1.82
C GLY A 78 5.39 2.65 3.15
N GLY A 79 6.40 2.01 3.75
CA GLY A 79 7.07 2.51 4.96
C GLY A 79 7.42 1.46 6.00
N SER A 80 7.32 1.81 7.29
CA SER A 80 7.70 0.98 8.43
C SER A 80 6.95 -0.34 8.52
N ASP A 81 7.53 -1.31 9.22
CA ASP A 81 6.92 -2.63 9.47
C ASP A 81 5.57 -2.52 10.18
N MET A 82 4.72 -3.52 9.97
CA MET A 82 3.50 -3.70 10.77
C MET A 82 3.82 -4.38 12.11
N TRP A 83 3.11 -3.96 13.15
CA TRP A 83 3.17 -4.62 14.46
C TRP A 83 2.60 -6.04 14.39
N PRO A 84 3.39 -7.08 14.77
CA PRO A 84 2.96 -8.48 14.71
C PRO A 84 1.71 -8.81 15.53
N GLY A 85 1.43 -8.07 16.60
CA GLY A 85 0.24 -8.25 17.42
C GLY A 85 -1.09 -8.08 16.66
N HIS A 86 -1.11 -7.36 15.52
CA HIS A 86 -2.30 -7.24 14.67
C HIS A 86 -2.69 -8.54 13.95
N TYR A 87 -1.77 -9.48 13.82
CA TYR A 87 -2.04 -10.83 13.28
C TYR A 87 -1.76 -11.95 14.28
N GLY A 88 -1.72 -11.61 15.60
CA GLY A 88 -1.70 -12.57 16.69
C GLY A 88 -0.32 -13.14 17.02
N GLU A 89 0.74 -12.46 16.64
CA GLU A 89 2.13 -12.87 16.91
C GLU A 89 2.86 -11.86 17.79
N GLU A 90 3.91 -12.33 18.49
CA GLU A 90 4.87 -11.46 19.18
C GLU A 90 6.02 -11.10 18.23
N PRO A 91 6.65 -9.92 18.39
CA PRO A 91 7.83 -9.57 17.61
C PRO A 91 8.98 -10.57 17.83
N LEU A 92 9.47 -11.21 16.78
CA LEU A 92 10.59 -12.15 16.83
C LEU A 92 11.91 -11.46 17.19
N LYS A 93 12.02 -10.17 16.91
CA LYS A 93 13.17 -9.32 17.27
C LYS A 93 12.68 -7.93 17.66
N PRO A 94 13.39 -7.21 18.56
CA PRO A 94 13.00 -5.85 18.98
C PRO A 94 12.85 -4.85 17.84
N GLN A 95 13.64 -4.98 16.79
CA GLN A 95 13.56 -4.10 15.61
C GLN A 95 12.35 -4.35 14.71
N TRP A 96 11.60 -5.44 14.91
CA TRP A 96 10.40 -5.80 14.14
C TRP A 96 9.09 -5.53 14.89
N THR A 97 9.14 -4.63 15.86
CA THR A 97 7.96 -4.22 16.64
C THR A 97 6.93 -3.45 15.80
N GLY A 98 7.33 -2.93 14.64
CA GLY A 98 6.44 -2.18 13.76
C GLY A 98 5.96 -0.86 14.33
N ASP A 99 5.00 -0.24 13.62
CA ASP A 99 4.37 1.03 14.01
C ASP A 99 2.86 0.83 14.26
N ARG A 100 2.52 0.43 15.48
CA ARG A 100 1.14 0.16 15.88
C ARG A 100 0.21 1.37 15.68
N VAL A 101 0.68 2.58 15.92
CA VAL A 101 -0.13 3.81 15.78
C VAL A 101 -0.52 4.01 14.31
N ARG A 102 0.45 3.80 13.41
CA ARG A 102 0.22 3.87 11.98
C ARG A 102 -0.70 2.73 11.50
N ASP A 103 -0.54 1.52 12.03
CA ASP A 103 -1.39 0.37 11.68
C ASP A 103 -2.86 0.64 12.01
N GLU A 104 -3.14 1.13 13.23
CA GLU A 104 -4.49 1.47 13.67
C GLU A 104 -5.10 2.57 12.80
N TYR A 105 -4.31 3.60 12.46
CA TYR A 105 -4.71 4.68 11.58
C TYR A 105 -5.04 4.19 10.16
N GLU A 106 -4.13 3.47 9.51
CA GLU A 106 -4.34 3.03 8.12
C GLU A 106 -5.44 1.98 8.00
N THR A 107 -5.56 1.07 8.97
CA THR A 107 -6.65 0.08 8.99
C THR A 107 -8.02 0.76 9.12
N ALA A 108 -8.15 1.74 10.01
CA ALA A 108 -9.41 2.47 10.19
C ALA A 108 -9.75 3.32 8.96
N LEU A 109 -8.74 3.99 8.38
CA LEU A 109 -8.90 4.78 7.15
C LEU A 109 -9.37 3.91 5.98
N ALA A 110 -8.70 2.76 5.74
CA ALA A 110 -9.09 1.82 4.68
C ALA A 110 -10.53 1.32 4.86
N ARG A 111 -10.91 0.93 6.08
CA ARG A 111 -12.28 0.48 6.38
C ARG A 111 -13.32 1.55 6.09
N ALA A 112 -13.05 2.82 6.40
CA ALA A 112 -13.96 3.93 6.13
C ALA A 112 -14.21 4.11 4.62
N PHE A 113 -13.15 4.01 3.79
CA PHE A 113 -13.29 4.09 2.33
C PHE A 113 -14.04 2.88 1.76
N ILE A 114 -13.69 1.67 2.17
CA ILE A 114 -14.31 0.43 1.71
C ILE A 114 -15.80 0.39 2.09
N ALA A 115 -16.16 0.80 3.30
CA ALA A 115 -17.55 0.86 3.75
C ALA A 115 -18.43 1.81 2.91
N ARG A 116 -17.80 2.80 2.26
CA ARG A 116 -18.47 3.72 1.33
C ARG A 116 -18.37 3.30 -0.15
N GLY A 117 -17.91 2.08 -0.42
CA GLY A 117 -17.74 1.58 -1.78
C GLY A 117 -16.62 2.26 -2.56
N LYS A 118 -15.75 3.04 -1.89
CA LYS A 118 -14.67 3.77 -2.55
C LYS A 118 -13.42 2.91 -2.72
N PRO A 119 -12.70 3.07 -3.84
CA PRO A 119 -11.52 2.25 -4.14
C PRO A 119 -10.37 2.51 -3.19
N VAL A 120 -9.64 1.43 -2.88
CA VAL A 120 -8.42 1.46 -2.08
C VAL A 120 -7.31 0.74 -2.83
N PHE A 121 -6.16 1.37 -2.96
CA PHE A 121 -4.95 0.79 -3.51
C PHE A 121 -3.83 0.76 -2.48
N GLY A 122 -3.15 -0.37 -2.31
CA GLY A 122 -2.03 -0.55 -1.37
C GLY A 122 -0.70 -0.67 -2.09
N VAL A 123 0.31 0.07 -1.62
CA VAL A 123 1.70 -0.01 -2.08
C VAL A 123 2.57 -0.58 -0.97
N CYS A 124 3.29 -1.66 -1.23
CA CYS A 124 4.25 -2.32 -0.33
C CYS A 124 3.62 -2.60 1.05
N ARG A 125 3.90 -1.77 2.04
CA ARG A 125 3.24 -1.87 3.35
C ARG A 125 1.71 -1.79 3.24
N GLY A 126 1.16 -1.03 2.29
CA GLY A 126 -0.28 -0.96 2.05
C GLY A 126 -0.90 -2.30 1.69
N LEU A 127 -0.20 -3.17 0.94
CA LEU A 127 -0.62 -4.55 0.69
C LEU A 127 -0.68 -5.35 2.00
N GLN A 128 0.32 -5.19 2.85
CA GLN A 128 0.42 -5.89 4.14
C GLN A 128 -0.71 -5.45 5.08
N VAL A 129 -0.97 -4.14 5.18
CA VAL A 129 -2.09 -3.57 5.95
C VAL A 129 -3.42 -4.15 5.49
N LEU A 130 -3.69 -4.17 4.19
CA LEU A 130 -4.93 -4.72 3.64
C LEU A 130 -5.05 -6.21 3.94
N ASN A 131 -4.01 -7.01 3.73
CA ASN A 131 -4.04 -8.43 4.06
C ASN A 131 -4.37 -8.67 5.55
N VAL A 132 -3.72 -7.96 6.46
CA VAL A 132 -3.94 -8.10 7.91
C VAL A 132 -5.33 -7.58 8.31
N ALA A 133 -5.77 -6.44 7.77
CA ALA A 133 -7.08 -5.86 8.05
C ALA A 133 -8.25 -6.79 7.68
N PHE A 134 -8.04 -7.71 6.72
CA PHE A 134 -8.98 -8.75 6.30
C PHE A 134 -8.69 -10.13 6.90
N GLY A 135 -7.82 -10.22 7.94
CA GLY A 135 -7.58 -11.43 8.72
C GLY A 135 -6.44 -12.33 8.21
N GLY A 136 -5.61 -11.85 7.31
CA GLY A 136 -4.36 -12.50 6.92
C GLY A 136 -3.25 -12.36 7.96
N SER A 137 -2.05 -12.88 7.64
CA SER A 137 -0.85 -12.70 8.47
C SER A 137 0.39 -12.45 7.60
N LEU A 138 1.49 -12.02 8.22
CA LEU A 138 2.74 -11.69 7.54
C LEU A 138 3.88 -12.61 8.00
N LEU A 139 4.85 -12.80 7.11
CA LEU A 139 6.22 -13.18 7.48
C LEU A 139 6.87 -11.92 8.04
N GLN A 140 7.29 -11.94 9.31
CA GLN A 140 7.95 -10.80 9.94
C GLN A 140 9.28 -10.45 9.28
N ASP A 141 9.94 -11.46 8.70
CA ASP A 141 11.13 -11.31 7.88
C ASP A 141 11.26 -12.54 6.96
N ILE A 142 11.21 -12.31 5.66
CA ILE A 142 11.25 -13.37 4.65
C ILE A 142 12.54 -14.17 4.77
N GLY A 143 13.69 -13.50 4.85
CA GLY A 143 14.98 -14.18 4.92
C GLY A 143 15.16 -15.07 6.16
N THR A 144 14.57 -14.70 7.29
CA THR A 144 14.60 -15.51 8.52
C THR A 144 13.61 -16.68 8.47
N LEU A 145 12.39 -16.45 7.97
CA LEU A 145 11.30 -17.44 8.04
C LEU A 145 11.22 -18.32 6.80
N LYS A 146 11.78 -17.87 5.68
CA LYS A 146 11.94 -18.63 4.42
C LYS A 146 13.40 -18.51 3.92
N PRO A 147 14.39 -19.14 4.54
CA PRO A 147 15.82 -18.92 4.25
C PRO A 147 16.25 -19.23 2.80
N ALA A 148 15.43 -19.98 2.05
CA ALA A 148 15.67 -20.27 0.64
C ALA A 148 15.12 -19.20 -0.31
N SER A 149 14.41 -18.19 0.19
CA SER A 149 13.86 -17.09 -0.61
C SER A 149 14.95 -16.16 -1.10
N LEU A 150 14.62 -15.42 -2.17
CA LEU A 150 15.43 -14.30 -2.61
C LEU A 150 15.55 -13.23 -1.51
N ALA A 151 16.59 -12.42 -1.60
CA ALA A 151 16.64 -11.19 -0.83
C ALA A 151 15.72 -10.16 -1.48
N HIS A 152 14.58 -9.87 -0.86
CA HIS A 152 13.62 -8.85 -1.32
C HIS A 152 13.98 -7.43 -0.89
N ARG A 153 15.12 -7.25 -0.22
CA ARG A 153 15.63 -5.94 0.21
C ARG A 153 17.16 -5.94 0.18
N SER A 154 17.72 -4.85 -0.32
CA SER A 154 19.15 -4.58 -0.24
C SER A 154 19.35 -3.15 0.27
N ALA A 155 20.02 -2.98 1.43
CA ALA A 155 20.34 -1.66 1.96
C ALA A 155 21.28 -0.85 1.05
N GLU A 156 22.17 -1.55 0.32
CA GLU A 156 23.15 -0.93 -0.59
C GLU A 156 22.51 -0.45 -1.90
N ARG A 157 21.55 -1.22 -2.43
CA ARG A 157 20.91 -0.93 -3.71
C ARG A 157 19.58 -0.19 -3.57
N TYR A 158 18.95 -0.28 -2.40
CA TYR A 158 17.65 0.31 -2.07
C TYR A 158 16.61 0.14 -3.21
N ASP A 159 16.21 1.23 -3.88
CA ASP A 159 15.26 1.26 -5.00
C ASP A 159 15.80 0.71 -6.33
N GLN A 160 17.10 0.39 -6.40
CA GLN A 160 17.77 -0.26 -7.53
C GLN A 160 17.89 -1.79 -7.35
N HIS A 161 17.16 -2.35 -6.40
CA HIS A 161 17.05 -3.80 -6.22
C HIS A 161 15.80 -4.30 -6.93
N PHE A 162 15.96 -5.27 -7.84
CA PHE A 162 14.89 -5.75 -8.71
C PHE A 162 14.80 -7.27 -8.70
N HIS A 163 13.60 -7.81 -8.92
CA HIS A 163 13.35 -9.21 -9.20
C HIS A 163 12.21 -9.41 -10.22
N ALA A 164 12.03 -10.64 -10.69
CA ALA A 164 10.93 -10.99 -11.58
C ALA A 164 9.63 -11.19 -10.79
N VAL A 165 8.50 -10.86 -11.41
CA VAL A 165 7.16 -11.26 -10.97
C VAL A 165 6.41 -11.94 -12.11
N ASP A 166 5.68 -13.01 -11.81
CA ASP A 166 4.76 -13.69 -12.72
C ASP A 166 3.33 -13.28 -12.39
N LEU A 167 2.61 -12.81 -13.42
CA LEU A 167 1.19 -12.50 -13.30
C LEU A 167 0.38 -13.80 -13.33
N VAL A 168 -0.59 -13.90 -12.43
CA VAL A 168 -1.50 -15.05 -12.37
C VAL A 168 -2.51 -14.96 -13.53
N PRO A 169 -2.58 -15.97 -14.42
CA PRO A 169 -3.48 -15.93 -15.57
C PRO A 169 -4.95 -15.76 -15.17
N GLY A 170 -5.68 -14.97 -15.96
CA GLY A 170 -7.12 -14.75 -15.75
C GLY A 170 -7.46 -13.67 -14.71
N THR A 171 -6.48 -13.14 -13.99
CA THR A 171 -6.68 -12.06 -13.03
C THR A 171 -6.83 -10.69 -13.70
N ARG A 172 -7.35 -9.70 -12.97
CA ARG A 172 -7.46 -8.33 -13.49
C ARG A 172 -6.10 -7.74 -13.82
N LEU A 173 -5.08 -7.96 -12.97
CA LEU A 173 -3.74 -7.47 -13.23
C LEU A 173 -3.17 -8.05 -14.54
N ALA A 174 -3.38 -9.35 -14.79
CA ALA A 174 -2.95 -9.96 -16.07
C ALA A 174 -3.69 -9.38 -17.28
N GLN A 175 -4.95 -8.95 -17.13
CA GLN A 175 -5.72 -8.32 -18.21
C GLN A 175 -5.22 -6.92 -18.55
N LEU A 176 -4.58 -6.21 -17.62
CA LEU A 176 -3.97 -4.90 -17.86
C LEU A 176 -2.73 -5.00 -18.76
N TYR A 177 -2.13 -6.19 -18.88
CA TYR A 177 -0.89 -6.43 -19.65
C TYR A 177 -1.06 -7.56 -20.65
N PRO A 178 -1.90 -7.38 -21.69
CA PRO A 178 -2.17 -8.44 -22.65
C PRO A 178 -0.90 -8.91 -23.37
N GLY A 179 -0.73 -10.25 -23.44
CA GLY A 179 0.41 -10.88 -24.12
C GLY A 179 1.71 -10.91 -23.30
N ARG A 180 1.71 -10.44 -22.08
CA ARG A 180 2.86 -10.50 -21.15
C ARG A 180 2.45 -11.13 -19.83
N SER A 181 3.23 -12.08 -19.36
CA SER A 181 2.98 -12.79 -18.09
C SER A 181 4.06 -12.56 -17.03
N ARG A 182 5.22 -12.03 -17.44
CA ARG A 182 6.37 -11.79 -16.56
C ARG A 182 6.91 -10.39 -16.74
N PHE A 183 7.26 -9.77 -15.60
CA PHE A 183 7.84 -8.44 -15.53
C PHE A 183 8.98 -8.41 -14.50
N THR A 184 9.77 -7.34 -14.55
CA THR A 184 10.70 -6.97 -13.49
C THR A 184 10.08 -5.84 -12.69
N VAL A 185 10.19 -5.90 -11.36
CA VAL A 185 9.76 -4.86 -10.42
C VAL A 185 10.87 -4.54 -9.43
N ASN A 186 10.84 -3.35 -8.83
CA ASN A 186 11.71 -3.05 -7.71
C ASN A 186 11.27 -3.80 -6.44
N SER A 187 12.17 -4.01 -5.50
CA SER A 187 11.90 -4.75 -4.28
C SER A 187 12.61 -4.12 -3.09
N VAL A 188 11.84 -3.57 -2.16
CA VAL A 188 12.34 -2.82 -0.99
C VAL A 188 11.65 -3.29 0.30
N HIS A 189 11.27 -4.58 0.37
CA HIS A 189 10.57 -5.14 1.51
C HIS A 189 11.29 -6.35 2.09
N HIS A 190 11.20 -6.57 3.39
CA HIS A 190 11.65 -7.79 4.06
C HIS A 190 10.50 -8.56 4.71
N GLN A 191 9.34 -7.94 4.85
CA GLN A 191 8.09 -8.59 5.21
C GLN A 191 7.31 -9.00 3.97
N GLY A 192 6.47 -10.03 4.07
CA GLY A 192 5.59 -10.49 2.99
C GLY A 192 4.38 -11.23 3.54
N ILE A 193 3.41 -11.55 2.69
CA ILE A 193 2.23 -12.32 3.10
C ILE A 193 2.65 -13.73 3.48
N ASN A 194 2.28 -14.16 4.71
CA ASN A 194 2.38 -15.54 5.17
C ASN A 194 1.07 -16.29 4.90
N ARG A 195 -0.05 -15.77 5.43
CA ARG A 195 -1.39 -16.27 5.15
C ARG A 195 -2.20 -15.19 4.47
N LEU A 196 -2.64 -15.48 3.24
CA LEU A 196 -3.53 -14.59 2.52
C LEU A 196 -4.90 -14.53 3.20
N ALA A 197 -5.48 -13.34 3.30
CA ALA A 197 -6.85 -13.16 3.75
C ALA A 197 -7.83 -13.88 2.80
N THR A 198 -8.89 -14.48 3.36
CA THR A 198 -9.76 -15.44 2.66
C THR A 198 -10.42 -14.86 1.39
N ASP A 199 -10.78 -13.58 1.41
CA ASP A 199 -11.50 -12.95 0.32
C ASP A 199 -10.57 -12.27 -0.71
N PHE A 200 -9.26 -12.47 -0.60
CA PHE A 200 -8.31 -11.99 -1.59
C PHE A 200 -7.94 -13.08 -2.62
N VAL A 201 -7.58 -12.63 -3.80
CA VAL A 201 -6.91 -13.45 -4.83
C VAL A 201 -5.50 -12.93 -5.05
N VAL A 202 -4.57 -13.85 -5.27
CA VAL A 202 -3.22 -13.52 -5.72
C VAL A 202 -3.28 -13.14 -7.19
N GLU A 203 -2.70 -11.99 -7.55
CA GLU A 203 -2.61 -11.50 -8.93
C GLU A 203 -1.18 -11.57 -9.49
N ALA A 204 -0.15 -11.56 -8.60
CA ALA A 204 1.24 -11.80 -8.99
C ALA A 204 2.04 -12.48 -7.86
N VAL A 205 3.07 -13.23 -8.26
CA VAL A 205 4.02 -13.89 -7.35
C VAL A 205 5.45 -13.73 -7.86
N CYS A 206 6.42 -13.75 -6.95
CA CYS A 206 7.81 -13.94 -7.29
C CYS A 206 8.02 -15.40 -7.77
N PRO A 207 8.52 -15.66 -8.99
CA PRO A 207 8.65 -17.03 -9.51
C PRO A 207 9.71 -17.87 -8.79
N ASP A 208 10.66 -17.25 -8.11
CA ASP A 208 11.80 -17.94 -7.50
C ASP A 208 11.49 -18.47 -6.08
N ASP A 209 10.51 -17.88 -5.38
CA ASP A 209 10.22 -18.24 -3.99
C ASP A 209 8.73 -18.17 -3.62
N GLU A 210 7.86 -17.92 -4.60
CA GLU A 210 6.40 -17.86 -4.44
C GLU A 210 5.92 -16.79 -3.43
N VAL A 211 6.74 -15.77 -3.14
CA VAL A 211 6.30 -14.61 -2.35
C VAL A 211 5.20 -13.89 -3.12
N VAL A 212 4.09 -13.59 -2.44
CA VAL A 212 2.94 -12.89 -3.03
C VAL A 212 3.30 -11.43 -3.28
N GLU A 213 3.16 -11.00 -4.52
CA GLU A 213 3.57 -9.68 -4.98
C GLU A 213 2.41 -8.76 -5.38
N ALA A 214 1.23 -9.31 -5.68
CA ALA A 214 0.02 -8.53 -5.89
C ALA A 214 -1.22 -9.30 -5.48
N VAL A 215 -2.21 -8.56 -4.95
CA VAL A 215 -3.48 -9.11 -4.50
C VAL A 215 -4.65 -8.22 -4.89
N ARG A 216 -5.83 -8.84 -5.01
CA ARG A 216 -7.09 -8.13 -5.21
C ARG A 216 -8.19 -8.76 -4.34
N TRP A 217 -9.01 -7.93 -3.73
CA TRP A 217 -10.19 -8.36 -2.99
C TRP A 217 -11.34 -8.75 -3.92
N ARG A 218 -12.08 -9.79 -3.55
CA ARG A 218 -13.24 -10.30 -4.31
C ARG A 218 -14.56 -9.59 -3.98
N GLY A 219 -14.53 -8.65 -3.03
CA GLY A 219 -15.73 -7.93 -2.61
C GLY A 219 -16.20 -6.88 -3.63
N PRO A 220 -17.26 -6.14 -3.28
CA PRO A 220 -17.96 -5.25 -4.22
C PRO A 220 -17.17 -3.97 -4.56
N SER A 221 -16.25 -3.53 -3.68
CA SER A 221 -15.43 -2.35 -3.92
C SER A 221 -14.09 -2.73 -4.53
N PHE A 222 -13.50 -1.84 -5.30
CA PHE A 222 -12.13 -2.01 -5.76
C PHE A 222 -11.16 -1.95 -4.57
N VAL A 223 -10.50 -3.06 -4.25
CA VAL A 223 -9.37 -3.10 -3.33
C VAL A 223 -8.29 -3.94 -3.99
N ALA A 224 -7.17 -3.32 -4.32
CA ALA A 224 -6.02 -3.98 -4.93
C ALA A 224 -4.73 -3.48 -4.29
N ALA A 225 -3.68 -4.28 -4.37
CA ALA A 225 -2.39 -3.89 -3.81
C ALA A 225 -1.23 -4.61 -4.49
N VAL A 226 -0.07 -3.95 -4.50
CA VAL A 226 1.20 -4.48 -4.99
C VAL A 226 2.26 -4.42 -3.90
N GLN A 227 3.21 -5.36 -3.89
CA GLN A 227 4.29 -5.40 -2.91
C GLN A 227 5.47 -4.53 -3.33
N TRP A 228 5.65 -4.31 -4.64
CA TRP A 228 6.65 -3.37 -5.16
C TRP A 228 6.22 -1.92 -5.00
N HIS A 229 7.10 -1.00 -5.39
CA HIS A 229 6.92 0.44 -5.34
C HIS A 229 6.79 1.04 -6.74
N PRO A 230 5.56 1.16 -7.30
CA PRO A 230 5.35 1.76 -8.62
C PRO A 230 5.83 3.21 -8.70
N GLU A 231 5.80 3.92 -7.58
CA GLU A 231 6.23 5.32 -7.47
C GLU A 231 7.74 5.53 -7.61
N PHE A 232 8.54 4.45 -7.55
CA PHE A 232 9.99 4.51 -7.74
C PHE A 232 10.42 4.20 -9.17
N HIS A 233 9.52 3.64 -9.98
CA HIS A 233 9.83 3.34 -11.38
C HIS A 233 9.95 4.62 -12.19
N LYS A 234 10.97 4.68 -13.04
CA LYS A 234 11.14 5.78 -13.99
C LYS A 234 10.41 5.44 -15.30
N PRO A 235 9.71 6.41 -15.90
CA PRO A 235 9.10 6.20 -17.20
C PRO A 235 10.11 5.65 -18.21
N ALA A 236 9.72 4.61 -18.96
CA ALA A 236 10.53 3.97 -20.00
C ALA A 236 11.82 3.25 -19.52
N GLU A 237 11.93 2.85 -18.24
CA GLU A 237 13.00 2.00 -17.77
C GLU A 237 12.89 0.61 -18.42
N GLN A 238 13.93 0.19 -19.19
CA GLN A 238 13.88 -1.04 -19.96
C GLN A 238 13.75 -2.28 -19.06
N GLY A 239 12.72 -3.10 -19.32
CA GLY A 239 12.49 -4.37 -18.65
C GLY A 239 11.67 -4.26 -17.37
N VAL A 240 11.47 -3.06 -16.82
CA VAL A 240 10.60 -2.81 -15.66
C VAL A 240 9.14 -2.70 -16.12
N ILE A 241 8.21 -3.08 -15.24
CA ILE A 241 6.77 -2.95 -15.51
C ILE A 241 6.41 -1.47 -15.72
N ASP A 242 5.53 -1.20 -16.69
CA ASP A 242 4.88 0.11 -16.79
C ASP A 242 3.70 0.15 -15.84
N ASP A 243 3.76 0.97 -14.81
CA ASP A 243 2.71 1.07 -13.77
C ASP A 243 1.53 1.99 -14.16
N ALA A 244 1.58 2.65 -15.31
CA ALA A 244 0.49 3.50 -15.76
C ALA A 244 -0.86 2.75 -15.90
N PRO A 245 -0.92 1.49 -16.42
CA PRO A 245 -2.15 0.71 -16.44
C PRO A 245 -2.73 0.42 -15.05
N ILE A 246 -1.87 0.21 -14.04
CA ILE A 246 -2.29 -0.06 -12.65
C ILE A 246 -2.91 1.20 -12.04
N LEU A 247 -2.25 2.34 -12.21
CA LEU A 247 -2.79 3.63 -11.76
C LEU A 247 -4.12 3.94 -12.44
N GLN A 248 -4.20 3.73 -13.76
CA GLN A 248 -5.42 4.01 -14.51
C GLN A 248 -6.59 3.12 -14.06
N ASP A 249 -6.36 1.81 -13.82
CA ASP A 249 -7.38 0.88 -13.30
C ASP A 249 -7.96 1.36 -11.95
N PHE A 250 -7.10 1.88 -11.07
CA PHE A 250 -7.51 2.46 -9.80
C PHE A 250 -8.29 3.78 -9.98
N LEU A 251 -7.83 4.68 -10.85
CA LEU A 251 -8.50 5.96 -11.10
C LEU A 251 -9.85 5.77 -11.80
N ASP A 252 -9.96 4.80 -12.72
CA ASP A 252 -11.25 4.45 -13.37
C ASP A 252 -12.25 3.95 -12.32
N ALA A 253 -11.81 3.14 -11.37
CA ALA A 253 -12.65 2.70 -10.25
C ALA A 253 -13.08 3.88 -9.36
N ALA A 254 -12.20 4.85 -9.10
CA ALA A 254 -12.53 6.05 -8.34
C ALA A 254 -13.56 6.93 -9.08
N GLN A 255 -13.39 7.08 -10.39
CA GLN A 255 -14.35 7.81 -11.22
C GLN A 255 -15.72 7.13 -11.25
N ALA A 256 -15.76 5.80 -11.33
CA ALA A 256 -17.00 5.03 -11.31
C ALA A 256 -17.71 5.15 -9.95
N ALA A 257 -16.97 5.02 -8.84
CA ALA A 257 -17.53 5.14 -7.48
C ALA A 257 -18.09 6.54 -7.19
N ARG A 258 -17.48 7.60 -7.76
CA ARG A 258 -17.95 8.99 -7.64
C ARG A 258 -19.32 9.22 -8.28
N GLN A 259 -19.68 8.46 -9.32
CA GLN A 259 -20.94 8.59 -10.06
C GLN A 259 -22.13 7.88 -9.40
N VAL A 260 -21.87 7.03 -8.40
CA VAL A 260 -22.91 6.34 -7.65
C VAL A 260 -23.43 7.31 -6.57
N PRO A 261 -24.73 7.69 -6.58
CA PRO A 261 -25.31 8.50 -5.50
C PRO A 261 -25.19 7.76 -4.15
N ALA A 262 -24.84 8.50 -3.09
CA ALA A 262 -24.73 7.98 -1.72
C ALA A 262 -26.07 7.56 -1.14
#